data_ad91831d1a5c57064e60065e20de8eec
#
_entry.id   ad91831d1a5c57064e60065e20de8eec
#
_cell.length_a   1.000
_cell.length_b   1.000
_cell.length_c   1.000
_cell.angle_alpha   90.00
_cell.angle_beta   90.00
_cell.angle_gamma   90.00
#
_symmetry.space_group_name_H-M   'P 1'
#
loop_
_entity.id
_entity.type
_entity.pdbx_description
1 polymer ?
#
loop_
_entity_poly.entity_id
_entity_poly.type
_entity_poly.pdbx_seq_one_letter_code
_entity_poly.pdbx_strand_id
1 'polypeptide(L)'
;MSFFVLGARPEPQRKSKARQKELLVETVAVQALGEELVLETTGEVVPHAEVAIATEVGGRILRKHERLRVGEFVTRGQLLVEIDPERFDLEIARLTTIRDQAESDLTQIDRDEKNLASLIELARDSHQLSEADLKRVEDLRKQNVSTEADYALARKAELTSRDALLRSQNELRDIESRRTRLTLARDLSSTQLKEAELDRECATILSPVSGVVISAPVEDHAVLQAGQQIAVIEDTSRVEVHCHLTMDEMYWVWNHTPADEPIHDTADRFTSPSHSSRREFALLAAGDEFPLPLPPAPDRDVLDDPRDEARSLPAIHTDVAFELGGEEFTWNGTLARIDGAGLDTESRTVPCRIVVERPTRDTSRSGGPQTLMRGMFMSCRIHTRPRRQLLTVPEIGIRPGNEVWLMREGRLHVASVRIVRVSDAFAVIDGLSGSVRSGDRLITTPVPDAHEGLSIMETGTKSKSSNDEATAKGRSQ
;
A
#
# COMPACT_ATOMS: atom_id res chain seq x y z
N MET A 1 115.01 -2.14 -30.64
CA MET A 1 114.61 -0.88 -30.05
C MET A 1 113.07 -0.77 -30.16
N SER A 2 112.48 -0.92 -29.05
CA SER A 2 111.01 -1.06 -28.88
C SER A 2 110.44 0.31 -28.57
N PHE A 3 109.45 0.75 -29.36
CA PHE A 3 108.63 1.90 -29.04
C PHE A 3 107.25 1.49 -28.51
N PHE A 4 106.98 1.77 -27.23
CA PHE A 4 105.70 1.67 -26.62
C PHE A 4 104.88 2.92 -26.89
N VAL A 5 103.78 2.82 -27.61
CA VAL A 5 102.77 3.86 -27.71
C VAL A 5 101.64 3.58 -26.69
N LEU A 6 101.56 4.48 -25.66
CA LEU A 6 100.44 4.43 -24.74
C LEU A 6 99.16 5.02 -25.42
N GLY A 7 98.18 4.17 -25.65
CA GLY A 7 96.85 4.61 -26.03
C GLY A 7 96.07 5.16 -24.88
N ALA A 8 95.73 6.44 -24.91
CA ALA A 8 94.82 7.05 -23.96
C ALA A 8 93.36 6.49 -24.16
N ARG A 9 92.76 5.99 -23.11
CA ARG A 9 91.34 5.62 -23.09
C ARG A 9 90.50 6.88 -23.11
N PRO A 10 89.46 6.99 -24.01
CA PRO A 10 88.50 8.11 -23.92
C PRO A 10 87.59 7.92 -22.72
N GLU A 11 87.38 8.97 -21.96
CA GLU A 11 86.40 9.04 -20.88
C GLU A 11 84.98 8.88 -21.39
N PRO A 12 84.10 8.10 -20.69
CA PRO A 12 82.71 7.96 -21.10
C PRO A 12 82.01 9.33 -20.94
N GLN A 13 81.46 9.87 -22.02
CA GLN A 13 80.61 11.01 -22.01
C GLN A 13 79.41 10.78 -21.08
N ARG A 14 79.23 11.58 -20.02
CA ARG A 14 78.03 11.65 -19.22
C ARG A 14 76.87 11.91 -20.18
N LYS A 15 75.98 10.92 -20.32
CA LYS A 15 74.67 11.09 -20.96
C LYS A 15 73.99 12.26 -20.25
N SER A 16 73.77 13.35 -20.95
CA SER A 16 72.93 14.44 -20.46
C SER A 16 71.56 13.87 -20.18
N LYS A 17 70.98 14.09 -19.03
CA LYS A 17 69.60 13.81 -18.76
C LYS A 17 68.75 14.47 -19.86
N ALA A 18 68.15 13.62 -20.70
CA ALA A 18 67.22 14.07 -21.69
C ALA A 18 66.16 14.92 -20.95
N ARG A 19 66.05 16.19 -21.31
CA ARG A 19 64.96 17.05 -20.89
C ARG A 19 63.69 16.31 -21.28
N GLN A 20 62.97 15.75 -20.31
CA GLN A 20 61.64 15.23 -20.54
C GLN A 20 60.82 16.33 -21.19
N LYS A 21 60.40 16.08 -22.42
CA LYS A 21 59.54 16.98 -23.17
C LYS A 21 58.22 17.06 -22.39
N GLU A 22 57.99 18.16 -21.71
CA GLU A 22 56.71 18.40 -21.04
C GLU A 22 55.62 18.43 -22.10
N LEU A 23 54.66 17.54 -22.01
CA LEU A 23 53.54 17.47 -22.95
C LEU A 23 52.48 18.52 -22.55
N LEU A 24 52.09 19.34 -23.50
CA LEU A 24 51.04 20.33 -23.34
C LEU A 24 49.68 19.61 -23.39
N VAL A 25 48.84 19.77 -22.36
CA VAL A 25 47.50 19.16 -22.24
C VAL A 25 46.45 20.22 -21.93
N GLU A 26 45.27 20.02 -22.45
CA GLU A 26 44.08 20.79 -22.07
C GLU A 26 43.43 20.11 -20.85
N THR A 27 43.04 20.94 -19.90
CA THR A 27 42.37 20.44 -18.70
C THR A 27 41.03 21.11 -18.47
N VAL A 28 40.07 20.38 -17.93
CA VAL A 28 38.77 20.88 -17.50
C VAL A 28 38.61 20.58 -16.02
N ALA A 29 38.09 21.54 -15.26
CA ALA A 29 37.84 21.32 -13.85
C ALA A 29 36.68 20.32 -13.65
N VAL A 30 36.88 19.30 -12.82
CA VAL A 30 35.83 18.38 -12.39
C VAL A 30 34.86 19.14 -11.50
N GLN A 31 33.58 19.09 -11.85
CA GLN A 31 32.54 19.75 -11.10
C GLN A 31 31.79 18.73 -10.22
N ALA A 32 31.34 19.14 -9.05
CA ALA A 32 30.40 18.32 -8.28
C ALA A 32 29.06 18.33 -9.01
N LEU A 33 28.46 17.15 -9.15
CA LEU A 33 27.05 17.06 -9.50
C LEU A 33 26.27 17.76 -8.37
N GLY A 34 25.18 18.45 -8.72
CA GLY A 34 24.25 18.97 -7.71
C GLY A 34 23.74 17.86 -6.77
N GLU A 35 22.83 18.21 -5.89
CA GLU A 35 22.30 17.24 -4.91
C GLU A 35 21.46 16.12 -5.54
N GLU A 36 21.02 16.29 -6.81
CA GLU A 36 20.10 15.36 -7.47
C GLU A 36 20.75 14.63 -8.64
N LEU A 37 20.54 13.33 -8.67
CA LEU A 37 20.80 12.44 -9.81
C LEU A 37 19.45 12.09 -10.44
N VAL A 38 19.23 12.50 -11.68
CA VAL A 38 18.03 12.17 -12.44
C VAL A 38 18.27 10.88 -13.22
N LEU A 39 17.49 9.84 -12.90
CA LEU A 39 17.45 8.59 -13.66
C LEU A 39 16.32 8.68 -14.68
N GLU A 40 16.62 8.40 -15.96
CA GLU A 40 15.64 8.42 -17.03
C GLU A 40 15.29 7.02 -17.46
N THR A 41 14.01 6.70 -17.46
CA THR A 41 13.48 5.43 -17.96
C THR A 41 12.20 5.67 -18.73
N THR A 42 11.69 4.64 -19.39
CA THR A 42 10.39 4.66 -20.05
C THR A 42 9.44 3.72 -19.35
N GLY A 43 8.16 4.04 -19.36
CA GLY A 43 7.14 3.19 -18.76
C GLY A 43 5.81 3.28 -19.49
N GLU A 44 4.97 2.28 -19.29
CA GLU A 44 3.62 2.20 -19.83
C GLU A 44 2.61 2.55 -18.75
N VAL A 45 1.64 3.36 -19.10
CA VAL A 45 0.51 3.72 -18.23
C VAL A 45 -0.43 2.51 -18.09
N VAL A 46 -0.65 2.08 -16.85
CA VAL A 46 -1.58 1.01 -16.50
C VAL A 46 -2.60 1.52 -15.48
N PRO A 47 -3.82 0.98 -15.47
CA PRO A 47 -4.79 1.37 -14.47
C PRO A 47 -4.33 0.95 -13.07
N HIS A 48 -4.72 1.73 -12.07
CA HIS A 48 -4.48 1.36 -10.68
C HIS A 48 -5.28 0.12 -10.27
N ALA A 49 -6.55 0.05 -10.67
CA ALA A 49 -7.43 -1.08 -10.42
C ALA A 49 -8.50 -1.21 -11.49
N GLU A 50 -8.86 -2.44 -11.79
CA GLU A 50 -10.05 -2.79 -12.58
C GLU A 50 -11.05 -3.44 -11.61
N VAL A 51 -12.23 -2.85 -11.47
CA VAL A 51 -13.27 -3.34 -10.56
C VAL A 51 -14.35 -4.03 -11.39
N ALA A 52 -14.44 -5.36 -11.25
CA ALA A 52 -15.52 -6.14 -11.81
C ALA A 52 -16.74 -6.07 -10.88
N ILE A 53 -17.84 -5.54 -11.39
CA ILE A 53 -19.10 -5.40 -10.65
C ILE A 53 -20.02 -6.53 -11.07
N ALA A 54 -20.48 -7.31 -10.09
CA ALA A 54 -21.44 -8.39 -10.27
C ALA A 54 -22.68 -8.13 -9.41
N THR A 55 -23.84 -8.66 -9.82
CA THR A 55 -25.04 -8.60 -9.00
C THR A 55 -25.02 -9.66 -7.90
N GLU A 56 -25.44 -9.31 -6.70
CA GLU A 56 -25.58 -10.25 -5.58
C GLU A 56 -26.93 -10.97 -5.64
N VAL A 57 -27.95 -10.33 -6.24
CA VAL A 57 -29.31 -10.86 -6.34
C VAL A 57 -29.75 -11.03 -7.79
N GLY A 58 -30.59 -12.02 -8.04
CA GLY A 58 -31.14 -12.27 -9.37
C GLY A 58 -32.48 -11.54 -9.60
N GLY A 59 -32.70 -11.08 -10.82
CA GLY A 59 -33.97 -10.44 -11.20
C GLY A 59 -33.91 -9.82 -12.57
N ARG A 60 -35.06 -9.23 -13.03
CA ARG A 60 -35.11 -8.49 -14.28
C ARG A 60 -34.56 -7.08 -14.09
N ILE A 61 -33.76 -6.59 -15.02
CA ILE A 61 -33.34 -5.19 -15.05
C ILE A 61 -34.57 -4.31 -15.33
N LEU A 62 -34.91 -3.45 -14.40
CA LEU A 62 -35.91 -2.43 -14.54
C LEU A 62 -35.38 -1.24 -15.35
N ARG A 63 -34.14 -0.82 -15.02
CA ARG A 63 -33.47 0.32 -15.64
C ARG A 63 -31.95 0.14 -15.62
N LYS A 64 -31.34 0.38 -16.78
CA LYS A 64 -29.91 0.52 -16.97
C LYS A 64 -29.57 2.01 -17.13
N HIS A 65 -28.53 2.49 -16.46
CA HIS A 65 -28.11 3.88 -16.63
C HIS A 65 -27.53 4.12 -18.03
N GLU A 66 -27.86 5.24 -18.66
CA GLU A 66 -27.43 5.55 -20.05
C GLU A 66 -25.89 5.57 -20.20
N ARG A 67 -25.17 6.00 -19.17
CA ARG A 67 -23.71 6.02 -19.16
C ARG A 67 -23.06 4.67 -18.86
N LEU A 68 -23.82 3.62 -18.62
CA LEU A 68 -23.26 2.28 -18.49
C LEU A 68 -22.99 1.70 -19.89
N ARG A 69 -22.10 2.33 -20.63
CA ARG A 69 -21.62 1.94 -21.95
C ARG A 69 -20.12 1.98 -21.99
N VAL A 70 -19.52 1.10 -22.79
CA VAL A 70 -18.06 1.06 -22.96
C VAL A 70 -17.52 2.42 -23.41
N GLY A 71 -16.49 2.91 -22.71
CA GLY A 71 -15.87 4.20 -22.96
C GLY A 71 -16.48 5.40 -22.22
N GLU A 72 -17.66 5.23 -21.59
CA GLU A 72 -18.28 6.30 -20.80
C GLU A 72 -17.70 6.38 -19.38
N PHE A 73 -17.72 7.59 -18.83
CA PHE A 73 -17.24 7.85 -17.48
C PHE A 73 -18.40 7.80 -16.48
N VAL A 74 -18.19 7.07 -15.39
CA VAL A 74 -19.11 6.97 -14.26
C VAL A 74 -18.45 7.47 -12.98
N THR A 75 -19.26 8.02 -12.07
CA THR A 75 -18.79 8.51 -10.77
C THR A 75 -19.12 7.52 -9.65
N ARG A 76 -18.32 7.50 -8.61
CA ARG A 76 -18.60 6.70 -7.41
C ARG A 76 -19.99 7.04 -6.85
N GLY A 77 -20.76 6.02 -6.49
CA GLY A 77 -22.15 6.15 -6.01
C GLY A 77 -23.18 6.38 -7.10
N GLN A 78 -22.80 6.46 -8.38
CA GLN A 78 -23.74 6.56 -9.49
C GLN A 78 -24.49 5.26 -9.68
N LEU A 79 -25.82 5.36 -9.89
CA LEU A 79 -26.64 4.20 -10.25
C LEU A 79 -26.16 3.60 -11.57
N LEU A 80 -25.91 2.32 -11.60
CA LEU A 80 -25.55 1.57 -12.82
C LEU A 80 -26.73 0.77 -13.36
N VAL A 81 -27.31 -0.05 -12.50
CA VAL A 81 -28.44 -0.93 -12.83
C VAL A 81 -29.40 -0.97 -11.65
N GLU A 82 -30.67 -0.96 -11.95
CA GLU A 82 -31.76 -1.18 -11.00
C GLU A 82 -32.50 -2.45 -11.39
N ILE A 83 -32.54 -3.43 -10.51
CA ILE A 83 -33.32 -4.67 -10.66
C ILE A 83 -34.72 -4.39 -10.15
N ASP A 84 -35.73 -4.99 -10.78
CA ASP A 84 -37.16 -4.84 -10.43
C ASP A 84 -37.36 -5.18 -8.93
N PRO A 85 -37.73 -4.20 -8.09
CA PRO A 85 -37.85 -4.37 -6.66
C PRO A 85 -39.13 -5.08 -6.22
N GLU A 86 -40.14 -5.22 -7.10
CA GLU A 86 -41.49 -5.69 -6.72
C GLU A 86 -41.45 -7.04 -5.99
N ARG A 87 -40.64 -7.98 -6.45
CA ARG A 87 -40.49 -9.30 -5.83
C ARG A 87 -39.89 -9.20 -4.40
N PHE A 88 -38.91 -8.32 -4.19
CA PHE A 88 -38.27 -8.13 -2.89
C PHE A 88 -39.23 -7.41 -1.92
N ASP A 89 -39.97 -6.40 -2.41
CA ASP A 89 -40.95 -5.67 -1.61
C ASP A 89 -42.09 -6.60 -1.16
N LEU A 90 -42.54 -7.52 -1.98
CA LEU A 90 -43.52 -8.54 -1.60
C LEU A 90 -43.01 -9.53 -0.56
N GLU A 91 -41.74 -9.94 -0.66
CA GLU A 91 -41.12 -10.82 0.34
C GLU A 91 -40.95 -10.11 1.69
N ILE A 92 -40.51 -8.84 1.69
CA ILE A 92 -40.43 -7.99 2.89
C ILE A 92 -41.82 -7.89 3.55
N ALA A 93 -42.87 -7.60 2.76
CA ALA A 93 -44.23 -7.50 3.27
C ALA A 93 -44.72 -8.81 3.89
N ARG A 94 -44.41 -9.97 3.26
CA ARG A 94 -44.71 -11.29 3.78
C ARG A 94 -44.03 -11.56 5.13
N LEU A 95 -42.71 -11.32 5.21
CA LEU A 95 -41.92 -11.54 6.42
C LEU A 95 -42.26 -10.58 7.53
N THR A 96 -42.58 -9.32 7.22
CA THR A 96 -43.11 -8.34 8.16
C THR A 96 -44.41 -8.86 8.81
N THR A 97 -45.34 -9.39 8.01
CA THR A 97 -46.59 -9.96 8.55
C THR A 97 -46.32 -11.14 9.47
N ILE A 98 -45.38 -12.02 9.15
CA ILE A 98 -45.02 -13.18 10.00
C ILE A 98 -44.40 -12.71 11.32
N ARG A 99 -43.51 -11.70 11.30
CA ARG A 99 -42.92 -11.11 12.49
C ARG A 99 -44.00 -10.49 13.39
N ASP A 100 -44.92 -9.71 12.81
CA ASP A 100 -45.98 -9.04 13.54
C ASP A 100 -46.96 -10.04 14.17
N GLN A 101 -47.25 -11.16 13.49
CA GLN A 101 -48.02 -12.25 14.05
C GLN A 101 -47.31 -12.85 15.27
N ALA A 102 -46.00 -13.17 15.19
CA ALA A 102 -45.22 -13.72 16.31
C ALA A 102 -45.16 -12.74 17.50
N GLU A 103 -45.10 -11.43 17.25
CA GLU A 103 -45.15 -10.40 18.27
C GLU A 103 -46.52 -10.29 18.95
N SER A 104 -47.61 -10.44 18.19
CA SER A 104 -48.96 -10.52 18.69
C SER A 104 -49.15 -11.75 19.63
N ASP A 105 -48.63 -12.90 19.17
CA ASP A 105 -48.68 -14.15 19.97
C ASP A 105 -47.89 -14.01 21.30
N LEU A 106 -46.72 -13.37 21.29
CA LEU A 106 -45.98 -13.03 22.50
C LEU A 106 -46.75 -12.12 23.44
N THR A 107 -47.40 -11.08 22.88
CA THR A 107 -48.24 -10.17 23.67
C THR A 107 -49.40 -10.94 24.38
N GLN A 108 -49.97 -11.92 23.71
CA GLN A 108 -51.00 -12.78 24.29
C GLN A 108 -50.43 -13.63 25.45
N ILE A 109 -49.27 -14.27 25.23
CA ILE A 109 -48.58 -15.07 26.30
C ILE A 109 -48.22 -14.18 27.51
N ASP A 110 -47.77 -12.95 27.32
CA ASP A 110 -47.49 -12.03 28.42
C ASP A 110 -48.73 -11.70 29.25
N ARG A 111 -49.93 -11.65 28.65
CA ARG A 111 -51.21 -11.51 29.37
C ARG A 111 -51.57 -12.75 30.13
N ASP A 112 -51.42 -13.93 29.51
CA ASP A 112 -51.71 -15.21 30.12
C ASP A 112 -50.80 -15.47 31.33
N GLU A 113 -49.50 -15.14 31.23
CA GLU A 113 -48.51 -15.20 32.30
C GLU A 113 -48.92 -14.32 33.49
N LYS A 114 -49.33 -13.07 33.26
CA LYS A 114 -49.79 -12.14 34.31
C LYS A 114 -51.04 -12.67 35.01
N ASN A 115 -52.02 -13.18 34.25
CA ASN A 115 -53.24 -13.75 34.79
C ASN A 115 -52.94 -14.96 35.67
N LEU A 116 -52.06 -15.86 35.20
CA LEU A 116 -51.68 -17.05 35.93
C LEU A 116 -50.87 -16.73 37.20
N ALA A 117 -49.99 -15.71 37.14
CA ALA A 117 -49.28 -15.23 38.31
C ALA A 117 -50.22 -14.80 39.44
N SER A 118 -51.33 -14.11 39.11
CA SER A 118 -52.37 -13.71 40.08
C SER A 118 -53.10 -14.95 40.66
N LEU A 119 -53.37 -15.97 39.82
CA LEU A 119 -53.99 -17.22 40.30
C LEU A 119 -53.05 -18.03 41.23
N ILE A 120 -51.75 -18.03 40.96
CA ILE A 120 -50.74 -18.66 41.81
C ILE A 120 -50.67 -17.96 43.18
N GLU A 121 -50.75 -16.64 43.23
CA GLU A 121 -50.78 -15.89 44.47
C GLU A 121 -52.00 -16.27 45.30
N LEU A 122 -53.21 -16.31 44.71
CA LEU A 122 -54.43 -16.75 45.37
C LEU A 122 -54.34 -18.23 45.86
N ALA A 123 -53.80 -19.12 45.03
CA ALA A 123 -53.62 -20.52 45.41
C ALA A 123 -52.60 -20.68 46.55
N ARG A 124 -51.56 -19.86 46.58
CA ARG A 124 -50.57 -19.84 47.67
C ARG A 124 -51.21 -19.40 49.01
N ASP A 125 -52.02 -18.34 49.00
CA ASP A 125 -52.69 -17.84 50.16
C ASP A 125 -53.69 -18.89 50.71
N SER A 126 -54.46 -19.57 49.84
CA SER A 126 -55.36 -20.66 50.20
C SER A 126 -54.60 -21.83 50.79
N HIS A 127 -53.44 -22.18 50.24
CA HIS A 127 -52.62 -23.30 50.83
C HIS A 127 -52.04 -22.89 52.18
N GLN A 128 -51.53 -21.67 52.37
CA GLN A 128 -51.04 -21.17 53.66
C GLN A 128 -52.13 -21.23 54.74
N LEU A 129 -53.37 -20.83 54.41
CA LEU A 129 -54.47 -20.88 55.30
C LEU A 129 -54.82 -22.36 55.75
N SER A 130 -54.85 -23.26 54.73
CA SER A 130 -55.12 -24.68 54.99
C SER A 130 -54.02 -25.36 55.81
N GLU A 131 -52.74 -24.98 55.58
CA GLU A 131 -51.58 -25.45 56.35
C GLU A 131 -51.66 -24.98 57.83
N ALA A 132 -52.00 -23.66 58.02
CA ALA A 132 -52.20 -23.14 59.39
C ALA A 132 -53.36 -23.85 60.17
N ASP A 133 -54.46 -24.12 59.46
CA ASP A 133 -55.56 -24.89 60.03
C ASP A 133 -55.18 -26.33 60.40
N LEU A 134 -54.46 -27.02 59.50
CA LEU A 134 -53.95 -28.34 59.78
C LEU A 134 -53.07 -28.35 61.03
N LYS A 135 -52.12 -27.41 61.12
CA LYS A 135 -51.23 -27.30 62.29
C LYS A 135 -51.96 -27.00 63.56
N ARG A 136 -52.98 -26.16 63.55
CA ARG A 136 -53.86 -25.87 64.70
C ARG A 136 -54.57 -27.15 65.11
N VAL A 137 -55.19 -27.94 64.22
CA VAL A 137 -55.90 -29.20 64.54
C VAL A 137 -54.93 -30.22 65.04
N GLU A 138 -53.72 -30.34 64.54
CA GLU A 138 -52.65 -31.21 65.06
C GLU A 138 -52.31 -30.91 66.53
N ASP A 139 -52.16 -29.61 66.87
CA ASP A 139 -51.85 -29.21 68.24
C ASP A 139 -53.01 -29.43 69.19
N LEU A 140 -54.28 -29.20 68.79
CA LEU A 140 -55.47 -29.58 69.58
C LEU A 140 -55.59 -31.08 69.75
N ARG A 141 -55.21 -31.94 68.78
CA ARG A 141 -55.17 -33.35 68.85
C ARG A 141 -54.18 -33.89 69.93
N LYS A 142 -52.98 -33.27 69.96
CA LYS A 142 -51.96 -33.58 70.99
C LYS A 142 -52.49 -33.28 72.40
N GLN A 143 -53.43 -32.34 72.53
CA GLN A 143 -54.11 -31.99 73.79
C GLN A 143 -55.36 -32.80 74.03
N ASN A 144 -55.70 -33.81 73.18
CA ASN A 144 -56.91 -34.64 73.23
C ASN A 144 -58.25 -33.86 73.13
N VAL A 145 -58.22 -32.70 72.45
CA VAL A 145 -59.41 -31.81 72.26
C VAL A 145 -60.06 -32.01 70.87
N SER A 146 -59.33 -32.54 69.86
CA SER A 146 -59.80 -32.75 68.47
C SER A 146 -59.98 -34.27 68.20
N THR A 147 -60.90 -34.60 67.28
CA THR A 147 -61.15 -35.98 66.83
C THR A 147 -60.25 -36.38 65.66
N GLU A 148 -60.09 -37.70 65.43
CA GLU A 148 -59.38 -38.25 64.27
C GLU A 148 -60.04 -37.81 62.93
N ALA A 149 -61.35 -37.65 62.91
CA ALA A 149 -62.12 -37.20 61.78
C ALA A 149 -61.81 -35.73 61.41
N ASP A 150 -61.65 -34.82 62.41
CA ASP A 150 -61.29 -33.42 62.19
C ASP A 150 -59.88 -33.29 61.59
N TYR A 151 -58.93 -34.08 62.10
CA TYR A 151 -57.57 -34.16 61.55
C TYR A 151 -57.58 -34.65 60.10
N ALA A 152 -58.31 -35.74 59.80
CA ALA A 152 -58.40 -36.27 58.44
C ALA A 152 -59.04 -35.26 57.48
N LEU A 153 -60.01 -34.46 57.93
CA LEU A 153 -60.63 -33.40 57.12
C LEU A 153 -59.66 -32.26 56.85
N ALA A 154 -58.94 -31.72 57.85
CA ALA A 154 -57.98 -30.69 57.74
C ALA A 154 -56.80 -31.13 56.82
N ARG A 155 -56.33 -32.37 56.97
CA ARG A 155 -55.29 -32.95 56.11
C ARG A 155 -55.72 -33.06 54.65
N LYS A 156 -56.97 -33.48 54.39
CA LYS A 156 -57.53 -33.50 53.04
C LYS A 156 -57.61 -32.10 52.43
N ALA A 157 -58.00 -31.08 53.19
CA ALA A 157 -58.05 -29.68 52.70
C ALA A 157 -56.64 -29.14 52.31
N GLU A 158 -55.62 -29.43 53.18
CA GLU A 158 -54.23 -29.08 52.88
C GLU A 158 -53.74 -29.73 51.58
N LEU A 159 -53.92 -31.05 51.41
CA LEU A 159 -53.53 -31.81 50.23
C LEU A 159 -54.23 -31.25 48.98
N THR A 160 -55.50 -30.84 49.05
CA THR A 160 -56.25 -30.30 47.93
C THR A 160 -55.74 -28.90 47.52
N SER A 161 -55.50 -28.05 48.52
CA SER A 161 -54.97 -26.72 48.24
C SER A 161 -53.51 -26.76 47.70
N ARG A 162 -52.69 -27.66 48.21
CA ARG A 162 -51.35 -27.94 47.73
C ARG A 162 -51.34 -28.45 46.27
N ASP A 163 -52.21 -29.38 45.95
CA ASP A 163 -52.35 -29.89 44.58
C ASP A 163 -52.76 -28.74 43.60
N ALA A 164 -53.71 -27.91 44.01
CA ALA A 164 -54.10 -26.75 43.24
C ALA A 164 -52.90 -25.77 42.96
N LEU A 165 -52.13 -25.49 44.04
CA LEU A 165 -50.92 -24.63 43.87
C LEU A 165 -49.90 -25.28 42.94
N LEU A 166 -49.61 -26.55 43.08
CA LEU A 166 -48.65 -27.28 42.21
C LEU A 166 -49.10 -27.28 40.75
N ARG A 167 -50.41 -27.47 40.48
CA ARG A 167 -50.96 -27.41 39.12
C ARG A 167 -50.71 -26.04 38.47
N SER A 168 -51.05 -24.95 39.17
CA SER A 168 -50.84 -23.59 38.67
C SER A 168 -49.35 -23.30 38.46
N GLN A 169 -48.44 -23.78 39.31
CA GLN A 169 -46.99 -23.66 39.11
C GLN A 169 -46.48 -24.42 37.87
N ASN A 170 -47.00 -25.62 37.61
CA ASN A 170 -46.65 -26.38 36.40
C ASN A 170 -47.16 -25.69 35.16
N GLU A 171 -48.37 -25.12 35.18
CA GLU A 171 -48.93 -24.36 34.06
C GLU A 171 -48.10 -23.11 33.76
N LEU A 172 -47.52 -22.45 34.80
CA LEU A 172 -46.58 -21.33 34.58
C LEU A 172 -45.34 -21.77 33.83
N ARG A 173 -44.75 -22.90 34.21
CA ARG A 173 -43.57 -23.43 33.48
C ARG A 173 -43.89 -23.78 32.01
N ASP A 174 -45.09 -24.25 31.73
CA ASP A 174 -45.54 -24.52 30.35
C ASP A 174 -45.69 -23.21 29.56
N ILE A 175 -46.22 -22.14 30.18
CA ILE A 175 -46.30 -20.82 29.59
C ILE A 175 -44.88 -20.22 29.31
N GLU A 176 -43.97 -20.33 30.29
CA GLU A 176 -42.58 -19.88 30.13
C GLU A 176 -41.88 -20.63 28.98
N SER A 177 -42.09 -21.96 28.88
CA SER A 177 -41.56 -22.75 27.76
C SER A 177 -42.15 -22.35 26.42
N ARG A 178 -43.44 -22.03 26.38
CA ARG A 178 -44.14 -21.57 25.18
C ARG A 178 -43.65 -20.17 24.78
N ARG A 179 -43.46 -19.26 25.75
CA ARG A 179 -42.89 -17.93 25.57
C ARG A 179 -41.52 -18.01 24.93
N THR A 180 -40.63 -18.86 25.44
CA THR A 180 -39.28 -19.04 24.87
C THR A 180 -39.34 -19.48 23.43
N ARG A 181 -40.20 -20.42 23.06
CA ARG A 181 -40.38 -20.88 21.67
C ARG A 181 -40.88 -19.74 20.77
N LEU A 182 -41.85 -18.94 21.22
CA LEU A 182 -42.39 -17.81 20.44
C LEU A 182 -41.36 -16.68 20.29
N THR A 183 -40.54 -16.43 21.31
CA THR A 183 -39.42 -15.49 21.23
C THR A 183 -38.43 -15.90 20.15
N LEU A 184 -38.02 -17.17 20.13
CA LEU A 184 -37.14 -17.72 19.11
C LEU A 184 -37.76 -17.63 17.68
N ALA A 185 -39.08 -17.85 17.56
CA ALA A 185 -39.78 -17.74 16.30
C ALA A 185 -39.83 -16.31 15.80
N ARG A 186 -40.08 -15.32 16.70
CA ARG A 186 -40.00 -13.90 16.38
C ARG A 186 -38.58 -13.48 15.92
N ASP A 187 -37.54 -13.92 16.64
CA ASP A 187 -36.14 -13.58 16.33
C ASP A 187 -35.71 -14.17 14.99
N LEU A 188 -36.14 -15.39 14.69
CA LEU A 188 -35.92 -15.99 13.36
C LEU A 188 -36.61 -15.19 12.28
N SER A 189 -37.88 -14.82 12.44
CA SER A 189 -38.60 -14.01 11.46
C SER A 189 -38.00 -12.62 11.29
N SER A 190 -37.50 -12.01 12.36
CA SER A 190 -36.80 -10.73 12.34
C SER A 190 -35.47 -10.82 11.54
N THR A 191 -34.72 -11.93 11.68
CA THR A 191 -33.49 -12.17 10.93
C THR A 191 -33.78 -12.36 9.44
N GLN A 192 -34.82 -13.15 9.10
CA GLN A 192 -35.23 -13.35 7.72
C GLN A 192 -35.70 -12.04 7.06
N LEU A 193 -36.43 -11.20 7.81
CA LEU A 193 -36.85 -9.89 7.33
C LEU A 193 -35.64 -9.02 6.99
N LYS A 194 -34.64 -8.98 7.87
CA LYS A 194 -33.41 -8.24 7.64
C LYS A 194 -32.64 -8.74 6.40
N GLU A 195 -32.60 -10.06 6.19
CA GLU A 195 -32.01 -10.66 4.98
C GLU A 195 -32.72 -10.19 3.71
N ALA A 196 -34.07 -10.19 3.70
CA ALA A 196 -34.85 -9.72 2.58
C ALA A 196 -34.70 -8.20 2.32
N GLU A 197 -34.51 -7.40 3.37
CA GLU A 197 -34.19 -5.96 3.28
C GLU A 197 -32.83 -5.75 2.64
N LEU A 198 -31.79 -6.53 2.98
CA LEU A 198 -30.48 -6.51 2.34
C LEU A 198 -30.56 -6.90 0.86
N ASP A 199 -31.29 -7.96 0.55
CA ASP A 199 -31.51 -8.37 -0.86
C ASP A 199 -32.16 -7.24 -1.68
N ARG A 200 -33.07 -6.51 -1.06
CA ARG A 200 -33.72 -5.36 -1.69
C ARG A 200 -32.74 -4.20 -1.91
N GLU A 201 -31.81 -3.94 -0.97
CA GLU A 201 -30.75 -2.96 -1.16
C GLU A 201 -29.81 -3.37 -2.30
N CYS A 202 -29.41 -4.64 -2.37
CA CYS A 202 -28.58 -5.20 -3.42
C CYS A 202 -29.25 -5.16 -4.82
N ALA A 203 -30.57 -4.97 -4.91
CA ALA A 203 -31.25 -4.75 -6.17
C ALA A 203 -30.91 -3.39 -6.83
N THR A 204 -30.30 -2.46 -6.08
CA THR A 204 -29.85 -1.16 -6.58
C THR A 204 -28.33 -1.15 -6.67
N ILE A 205 -27.77 -1.32 -7.85
CA ILE A 205 -26.35 -1.49 -8.07
C ILE A 205 -25.71 -0.15 -8.39
N LEU A 206 -24.83 0.31 -7.49
CA LEU A 206 -24.10 1.56 -7.61
C LEU A 206 -22.64 1.31 -7.99
N SER A 207 -22.00 2.31 -8.61
CA SER A 207 -20.56 2.26 -8.89
C SER A 207 -19.76 2.43 -7.60
N PRO A 208 -18.85 1.50 -7.24
CA PRO A 208 -17.98 1.62 -6.08
C PRO A 208 -16.82 2.62 -6.30
N VAL A 209 -16.46 2.89 -7.56
CA VAL A 209 -15.35 3.75 -7.97
C VAL A 209 -15.78 4.77 -9.02
N SER A 210 -14.96 5.81 -9.18
CA SER A 210 -15.09 6.73 -10.32
C SER A 210 -14.12 6.29 -11.41
N GLY A 211 -14.61 6.14 -12.65
CA GLY A 211 -13.76 5.62 -13.72
C GLY A 211 -14.46 5.42 -15.04
N VAL A 212 -13.76 4.77 -15.95
CA VAL A 212 -14.25 4.48 -17.31
C VAL A 212 -14.75 3.06 -17.39
N VAL A 213 -15.91 2.87 -18.01
CA VAL A 213 -16.50 1.54 -18.23
C VAL A 213 -15.74 0.82 -19.35
N ILE A 214 -15.09 -0.31 -19.01
CA ILE A 214 -14.37 -1.15 -19.99
C ILE A 214 -15.32 -2.16 -20.63
N SER A 215 -16.24 -2.72 -19.84
CA SER A 215 -17.18 -3.75 -20.28
C SER A 215 -18.52 -3.58 -19.58
N ALA A 216 -19.62 -3.74 -20.32
CA ALA A 216 -20.98 -3.70 -19.80
C ALA A 216 -21.86 -4.68 -20.60
N PRO A 217 -21.75 -6.01 -20.32
CA PRO A 217 -22.40 -7.05 -21.12
C PRO A 217 -23.93 -7.19 -20.90
N VAL A 218 -24.55 -6.27 -20.16
CA VAL A 218 -25.96 -6.33 -19.79
C VAL A 218 -26.78 -5.31 -20.58
N GLU A 219 -28.03 -5.68 -20.89
CA GLU A 219 -28.98 -4.83 -21.61
C GLU A 219 -30.25 -4.57 -20.78
N ASP A 220 -30.99 -3.51 -21.12
CA ASP A 220 -32.27 -3.20 -20.49
C ASP A 220 -33.22 -4.38 -20.60
N HIS A 221 -33.99 -4.62 -19.55
CA HIS A 221 -34.99 -5.70 -19.44
C HIS A 221 -34.42 -7.12 -19.49
N ALA A 222 -33.09 -7.30 -19.50
CA ALA A 222 -32.47 -8.61 -19.34
C ALA A 222 -32.74 -9.20 -17.94
N VAL A 223 -32.71 -10.52 -17.85
CA VAL A 223 -32.81 -11.20 -16.54
C VAL A 223 -31.41 -11.60 -16.09
N LEU A 224 -31.03 -11.12 -14.91
CA LEU A 224 -29.75 -11.40 -14.28
C LEU A 224 -29.86 -12.58 -13.32
N GLN A 225 -28.76 -13.31 -13.18
CA GLN A 225 -28.57 -14.30 -12.11
C GLN A 225 -27.63 -13.76 -11.06
N ALA A 226 -27.78 -14.20 -9.79
CA ALA A 226 -26.85 -13.86 -8.74
C ALA A 226 -25.41 -14.27 -9.14
N GLY A 227 -24.42 -13.39 -8.91
CA GLY A 227 -23.03 -13.56 -9.33
C GLY A 227 -22.74 -13.17 -10.77
N GLN A 228 -23.73 -12.79 -11.56
CA GLN A 228 -23.51 -12.39 -12.96
C GLN A 228 -22.82 -11.01 -13.03
N GLN A 229 -21.75 -10.93 -13.83
CA GLN A 229 -21.02 -9.69 -14.08
C GLN A 229 -21.88 -8.69 -14.86
N ILE A 230 -21.94 -7.46 -14.35
CA ILE A 230 -22.71 -6.34 -14.92
C ILE A 230 -21.80 -5.40 -15.68
N ALA A 231 -20.66 -5.06 -15.10
CA ALA A 231 -19.70 -4.14 -15.68
C ALA A 231 -18.29 -4.41 -15.17
N VAL A 232 -17.30 -3.93 -15.93
CA VAL A 232 -15.93 -3.72 -15.45
C VAL A 232 -15.63 -2.24 -15.60
N ILE A 233 -15.19 -1.63 -14.50
CA ILE A 233 -14.87 -0.20 -14.45
C ILE A 233 -13.39 -0.07 -14.08
N GLU A 234 -12.65 0.67 -14.90
CA GLU A 234 -11.27 1.08 -14.64
C GLU A 234 -11.29 2.30 -13.73
N ASP A 235 -10.69 2.17 -12.55
CA ASP A 235 -10.54 3.29 -11.61
C ASP A 235 -9.53 4.31 -12.15
N THR A 236 -10.00 5.51 -12.44
CA THR A 236 -9.19 6.63 -12.93
C THR A 236 -8.87 7.67 -11.86
N SER A 237 -9.15 7.38 -10.59
CA SER A 237 -8.80 8.29 -9.47
C SER A 237 -7.29 8.48 -9.35
N ARG A 238 -6.54 7.44 -9.66
CA ARG A 238 -5.08 7.40 -9.76
C ARG A 238 -4.66 6.48 -10.90
N VAL A 239 -3.45 6.67 -11.38
CA VAL A 239 -2.89 5.86 -12.47
C VAL A 239 -1.48 5.43 -12.08
N GLU A 240 -1.07 4.26 -12.52
CA GLU A 240 0.27 3.76 -12.31
C GLU A 240 1.05 3.75 -13.63
N VAL A 241 2.35 4.01 -13.56
CA VAL A 241 3.24 3.83 -14.70
C VAL A 241 4.18 2.67 -14.39
N HIS A 242 4.09 1.63 -15.21
CA HIS A 242 4.94 0.45 -15.11
C HIS A 242 6.24 0.73 -15.86
N CYS A 243 7.34 0.87 -15.14
CA CYS A 243 8.66 1.13 -15.67
C CYS A 243 9.66 0.06 -15.24
N HIS A 244 10.78 0.01 -15.95
CA HIS A 244 11.84 -0.96 -15.68
C HIS A 244 13.13 -0.21 -15.38
N LEU A 245 13.79 -0.57 -14.28
CA LEU A 245 15.08 -0.02 -13.88
C LEU A 245 16.14 -1.10 -13.93
N THR A 246 17.31 -0.77 -14.43
CA THR A 246 18.48 -1.66 -14.36
C THR A 246 18.96 -1.81 -12.91
N MET A 247 19.74 -2.84 -12.62
CA MET A 247 20.31 -3.03 -11.27
C MET A 247 21.24 -1.89 -10.86
N ASP A 248 21.91 -1.24 -11.82
CA ASP A 248 22.77 -0.09 -11.55
C ASP A 248 21.93 1.15 -11.17
N GLU A 249 20.79 1.38 -11.82
CA GLU A 249 19.85 2.44 -11.46
C GLU A 249 19.17 2.16 -10.11
N MET A 250 18.79 0.89 -9.85
CA MET A 250 18.25 0.48 -8.56
C MET A 250 19.22 0.71 -7.39
N TYR A 251 20.52 0.56 -7.64
CA TYR A 251 21.53 0.91 -6.62
C TYR A 251 21.37 2.36 -6.13
N TRP A 252 21.10 3.31 -7.03
CA TRP A 252 20.90 4.71 -6.68
C TRP A 252 19.55 4.99 -6.02
N VAL A 253 18.51 4.25 -6.40
CA VAL A 253 17.19 4.28 -5.74
C VAL A 253 17.31 3.82 -4.29
N TRP A 254 17.96 2.69 -4.00
CA TRP A 254 18.17 2.19 -2.63
C TRP A 254 19.09 3.06 -1.78
N ASN A 255 20.01 3.80 -2.42
CA ASN A 255 20.90 4.73 -1.75
C ASN A 255 20.36 6.18 -1.77
N HIS A 256 19.08 6.35 -2.04
CA HIS A 256 18.42 7.66 -1.96
C HIS A 256 18.38 8.16 -0.50
N THR A 257 18.68 9.45 -0.31
CA THR A 257 18.56 10.14 0.97
C THR A 257 17.34 11.04 0.95
N PRO A 258 16.40 10.93 1.92
CA PRO A 258 15.28 11.86 2.03
C PRO A 258 15.75 13.32 2.15
N ALA A 259 14.90 14.25 1.74
CA ALA A 259 15.25 15.68 1.70
C ALA A 259 15.62 16.28 3.09
N ASP A 260 15.16 15.64 4.15
CA ASP A 260 15.35 16.11 5.54
C ASP A 260 16.66 15.63 6.19
N GLU A 261 17.43 14.74 5.55
CA GLU A 261 18.71 14.28 6.07
C GLU A 261 19.87 15.02 5.36
N PRO A 262 20.83 15.60 6.11
CA PRO A 262 22.02 16.19 5.51
C PRO A 262 22.90 15.11 4.86
N ILE A 263 23.40 15.38 3.67
CA ILE A 263 24.34 14.49 2.98
C ILE A 263 25.64 14.45 3.78
N HIS A 264 25.87 13.38 4.51
CA HIS A 264 27.13 13.17 5.21
C HIS A 264 28.12 12.50 4.28
N ASP A 265 29.23 13.20 4.01
CA ASP A 265 30.43 12.64 3.37
C ASP A 265 31.09 11.62 4.35
N THR A 266 30.56 10.40 4.39
CA THR A 266 31.11 9.32 5.23
C THR A 266 32.18 8.55 4.47
N ALA A 267 33.36 9.18 4.35
CA ALA A 267 34.58 8.47 3.93
C ALA A 267 35.11 7.51 5.02
N ASP A 268 34.53 7.47 6.23
CA ASP A 268 35.01 6.65 7.36
C ASP A 268 33.84 6.05 8.12
N ARG A 269 33.49 4.81 7.83
CA ARG A 269 32.97 3.80 8.79
C ARG A 269 32.62 2.48 8.12
N PHE A 270 33.63 1.74 7.67
CA PHE A 270 33.52 0.27 7.66
C PHE A 270 34.13 -0.25 8.97
N THR A 271 33.37 -0.17 10.05
CA THR A 271 33.56 -1.02 11.22
C THR A 271 32.37 -1.96 11.29
N SER A 272 32.64 -3.23 11.09
CA SER A 272 31.70 -4.33 11.24
C SER A 272 30.91 -4.21 12.54
N PRO A 273 29.56 -4.41 12.54
CA PRO A 273 28.84 -4.54 13.79
C PRO A 273 29.19 -5.87 14.45
N SER A 274 29.84 -5.78 15.62
CA SER A 274 30.05 -6.91 16.51
C SER A 274 28.72 -7.45 17.00
N HIS A 275 28.43 -8.71 16.66
CA HIS A 275 27.37 -9.50 17.28
C HIS A 275 27.57 -9.59 18.81
N SER A 276 26.69 -8.96 19.58
CA SER A 276 26.43 -9.33 20.96
C SER A 276 25.02 -8.97 21.38
N SER A 277 24.10 -9.88 21.16
CA SER A 277 22.90 -10.01 21.98
C SER A 277 22.42 -11.47 21.92
N ARG A 278 23.12 -12.31 22.69
CA ARG A 278 22.56 -13.57 23.16
C ARG A 278 21.44 -13.24 24.12
N ARG A 279 20.20 -13.44 23.74
CA ARG A 279 19.10 -13.61 24.69
C ARG A 279 19.02 -15.09 25.05
N GLU A 280 19.28 -15.36 26.32
CA GLU A 280 19.08 -16.62 27.00
C GLU A 280 17.61 -17.05 26.88
N PHE A 281 17.40 -18.19 26.22
CA PHE A 281 16.17 -18.97 26.39
C PHE A 281 16.32 -19.79 27.66
N ALA A 282 15.66 -19.38 28.74
CA ALA A 282 15.46 -20.22 29.90
C ALA A 282 14.31 -21.18 29.61
N LEU A 283 14.62 -22.46 29.54
CA LEU A 283 13.68 -23.57 29.64
C LEU A 283 13.04 -23.55 31.04
N LEU A 284 11.73 -23.51 31.12
CA LEU A 284 10.98 -24.01 32.27
C LEU A 284 9.95 -25.00 31.78
N ALA A 285 10.20 -26.24 32.19
CA ALA A 285 9.33 -27.40 31.97
C ALA A 285 8.27 -27.50 33.07
N ALA A 286 7.14 -28.06 32.69
CA ALA A 286 6.17 -28.89 33.43
C ALA A 286 5.16 -28.21 34.35
N GLY A 287 3.88 -28.56 34.10
CA GLY A 287 2.83 -28.58 35.10
C GLY A 287 1.42 -28.29 34.56
N ASP A 288 0.72 -29.33 34.20
CA ASP A 288 -0.72 -29.65 34.30
C ASP A 288 -1.79 -28.53 34.31
N GLU A 289 -2.74 -28.76 33.38
CA GLU A 289 -4.21 -28.57 33.48
C GLU A 289 -4.77 -27.17 33.77
N PHE A 290 -5.39 -26.59 32.74
CA PHE A 290 -6.79 -26.14 32.70
C PHE A 290 -7.08 -25.42 31.36
N PRO A 291 -8.22 -25.64 30.72
CA PRO A 291 -8.56 -24.91 29.48
C PRO A 291 -8.95 -23.48 29.83
N LEU A 292 -8.04 -22.55 29.58
CA LEU A 292 -8.37 -21.14 29.61
C LEU A 292 -9.26 -20.80 28.40
N PRO A 293 -10.25 -19.91 28.55
CA PRO A 293 -11.04 -19.42 27.45
C PRO A 293 -10.08 -18.74 26.44
N LEU A 294 -10.24 -19.06 25.15
CA LEU A 294 -9.54 -18.41 24.06
C LEU A 294 -9.64 -16.89 24.23
N PRO A 295 -8.53 -16.16 24.23
CA PRO A 295 -8.57 -14.72 24.19
C PRO A 295 -9.31 -14.27 22.91
N PRO A 296 -10.04 -13.15 22.94
CA PRO A 296 -10.60 -12.58 21.72
C PRO A 296 -9.48 -12.46 20.69
N ALA A 297 -9.78 -12.85 19.44
CA ALA A 297 -8.83 -12.71 18.35
C ALA A 297 -8.24 -11.30 18.41
N PRO A 298 -6.90 -11.15 18.41
CA PRO A 298 -6.31 -9.84 18.37
C PRO A 298 -6.86 -9.13 17.12
N ASP A 299 -7.29 -7.88 17.30
CA ASP A 299 -7.49 -6.99 16.18
C ASP A 299 -6.31 -7.21 15.24
N ARG A 300 -6.62 -7.46 13.97
CA ARG A 300 -5.63 -7.53 12.92
C ARG A 300 -5.04 -6.13 12.72
N ASP A 301 -4.26 -5.67 13.67
CA ASP A 301 -3.16 -4.78 13.39
C ASP A 301 -2.29 -5.54 12.41
N VAL A 302 -2.24 -5.04 11.20
CA VAL A 302 -1.38 -5.51 10.13
C VAL A 302 0.00 -5.66 10.75
N LEU A 303 0.40 -6.91 11.03
CA LEU A 303 1.77 -7.23 11.39
C LEU A 303 2.58 -6.78 10.17
N ASP A 304 3.31 -5.69 10.31
CA ASP A 304 4.35 -5.28 9.37
C ASP A 304 5.29 -6.49 9.22
N ASP A 305 5.09 -7.25 8.15
CA ASP A 305 6.02 -8.35 7.82
C ASP A 305 7.36 -7.67 7.49
N PRO A 306 8.47 -8.01 8.16
CA PRO A 306 9.80 -7.46 7.85
C PRO A 306 10.18 -7.63 6.38
N ARG A 307 9.47 -8.47 5.64
CA ARG A 307 9.62 -8.67 4.19
C ARG A 307 8.97 -7.54 3.37
N ASP A 308 7.97 -6.87 3.90
CA ASP A 308 7.35 -5.72 3.25
C ASP A 308 8.23 -4.48 3.38
N GLU A 309 8.92 -4.28 4.51
CA GLU A 309 9.94 -3.23 4.65
C GLU A 309 11.11 -3.42 3.66
N ALA A 310 11.55 -4.66 3.42
CA ALA A 310 12.62 -4.95 2.47
C ALA A 310 12.24 -4.70 0.99
N ARG A 311 10.96 -4.60 0.67
CA ARG A 311 10.42 -4.30 -0.67
C ARG A 311 9.92 -2.87 -0.81
N SER A 312 9.79 -2.15 0.29
CA SER A 312 9.40 -0.75 0.31
C SER A 312 10.52 0.09 -0.30
N LEU A 313 10.20 0.84 -1.36
CA LEU A 313 11.09 1.85 -1.89
C LEU A 313 10.86 3.17 -1.15
N PRO A 314 11.91 4.00 -1.00
CA PRO A 314 11.69 5.35 -0.55
C PRO A 314 10.76 6.07 -1.55
N ALA A 315 9.86 6.90 -1.04
CA ALA A 315 8.97 7.70 -1.89
C ALA A 315 9.79 8.76 -2.63
N ILE A 316 10.14 8.46 -3.87
CA ILE A 316 10.99 9.32 -4.70
C ILE A 316 10.12 10.07 -5.70
N HIS A 317 10.26 11.41 -5.71
CA HIS A 317 9.61 12.25 -6.69
C HIS A 317 10.03 11.87 -8.12
N THR A 318 9.05 11.79 -9.01
CA THR A 318 9.26 11.37 -10.40
C THR A 318 8.42 12.23 -11.32
N ASP A 319 9.05 12.85 -12.31
CA ASP A 319 8.35 13.52 -13.41
C ASP A 319 8.00 12.48 -14.47
N VAL A 320 6.72 12.37 -14.77
CA VAL A 320 6.19 11.52 -15.84
C VAL A 320 5.85 12.42 -17.01
N ALA A 321 6.54 12.27 -18.14
CA ALA A 321 6.45 13.15 -19.29
C ALA A 321 5.96 12.43 -20.54
N PHE A 322 5.13 13.11 -21.33
CA PHE A 322 4.65 12.65 -22.63
C PHE A 322 4.92 13.72 -23.68
N GLU A 323 5.57 13.33 -24.76
CA GLU A 323 5.85 14.23 -25.88
C GLU A 323 4.84 14.03 -27.00
N LEU A 324 4.18 15.09 -27.41
CA LEU A 324 3.23 15.07 -28.51
C LEU A 324 3.39 16.36 -29.37
N GLY A 325 3.68 16.16 -30.63
CA GLY A 325 3.79 17.29 -31.56
C GLY A 325 4.95 18.28 -31.29
N GLY A 326 5.98 17.86 -30.51
CA GLY A 326 7.11 18.71 -30.10
C GLY A 326 6.84 19.50 -28.81
N GLU A 327 5.70 19.28 -28.17
CA GLU A 327 5.38 19.78 -26.82
C GLU A 327 5.48 18.67 -25.78
N GLU A 328 6.10 18.96 -24.63
CA GLU A 328 6.24 18.04 -23.50
C GLU A 328 5.15 18.32 -22.47
N PHE A 329 4.40 17.28 -22.10
CA PHE A 329 3.36 17.31 -21.08
C PHE A 329 3.83 16.51 -19.87
N THR A 330 3.86 17.11 -18.68
CA THR A 330 4.39 16.49 -17.47
C THR A 330 3.34 16.30 -16.39
N TRP A 331 3.45 15.21 -15.64
CA TRP A 331 2.67 14.90 -14.45
C TRP A 331 3.62 14.55 -13.30
N ASN A 332 3.22 14.90 -12.09
CA ASN A 332 3.99 14.55 -10.90
C ASN A 332 3.59 13.14 -10.44
N GLY A 333 4.55 12.28 -10.33
CA GLY A 333 4.42 10.93 -9.82
C GLY A 333 5.36 10.66 -8.65
N THR A 334 5.19 9.51 -8.02
CA THR A 334 6.04 9.01 -6.95
C THR A 334 6.40 7.57 -7.25
N LEU A 335 7.69 7.25 -7.25
CA LEU A 335 8.15 5.87 -7.30
C LEU A 335 7.72 5.19 -5.99
N ALA A 336 6.82 4.19 -6.07
CA ALA A 336 6.13 3.66 -4.89
C ALA A 336 6.65 2.28 -4.49
N ARG A 337 6.79 1.36 -5.43
CA ARG A 337 7.11 -0.04 -5.14
C ARG A 337 7.76 -0.77 -6.29
N ILE A 338 8.41 -1.88 -5.96
CA ILE A 338 8.82 -2.91 -6.94
C ILE A 338 7.60 -3.73 -7.30
N ASP A 339 7.40 -3.99 -8.59
CA ASP A 339 6.31 -4.82 -9.10
C ASP A 339 6.75 -6.27 -9.20
N GLY A 340 5.90 -7.20 -8.73
CA GLY A 340 6.15 -8.64 -8.83
C GLY A 340 7.20 -9.20 -7.88
N ALA A 341 7.81 -10.32 -8.28
CA ALA A 341 8.68 -11.13 -7.42
C ALA A 341 10.16 -10.67 -7.38
N GLY A 342 10.54 -9.63 -8.13
CA GLY A 342 11.90 -9.11 -8.19
C GLY A 342 12.42 -8.94 -9.62
N LEU A 343 13.66 -9.34 -9.88
CA LEU A 343 14.33 -9.15 -11.17
C LEU A 343 13.65 -9.95 -12.29
N ASP A 344 13.31 -9.28 -13.38
CA ASP A 344 12.92 -9.94 -14.62
C ASP A 344 14.14 -10.63 -15.24
N THR A 345 14.03 -11.93 -15.47
CA THR A 345 15.13 -12.76 -15.95
C THR A 345 15.47 -12.57 -17.43
N GLU A 346 14.52 -12.09 -18.23
CA GLU A 346 14.72 -11.82 -19.67
C GLU A 346 15.41 -10.48 -19.90
N SER A 347 14.84 -9.42 -19.31
CA SER A 347 15.37 -8.06 -19.46
C SER A 347 16.51 -7.73 -18.49
N ARG A 348 16.67 -8.50 -17.40
CA ARG A 348 17.57 -8.24 -16.26
C ARG A 348 17.32 -6.87 -15.61
N THR A 349 16.08 -6.45 -15.62
CA THR A 349 15.64 -5.20 -15.01
C THR A 349 14.69 -5.47 -13.84
N VAL A 350 14.53 -4.50 -12.98
CA VAL A 350 13.59 -4.56 -11.86
C VAL A 350 12.33 -3.78 -12.27
N PRO A 351 11.18 -4.44 -12.40
CA PRO A 351 9.93 -3.75 -12.68
C PRO A 351 9.51 -2.91 -11.47
N CYS A 352 9.18 -1.66 -11.72
CA CYS A 352 8.79 -0.68 -10.71
C CYS A 352 7.48 -0.01 -11.08
N ARG A 353 6.77 0.49 -10.06
CA ARG A 353 5.53 1.24 -10.20
C ARG A 353 5.71 2.68 -9.71
N ILE A 354 5.38 3.61 -10.60
CA ILE A 354 5.27 5.03 -10.30
C ILE A 354 3.78 5.35 -10.19
N VAL A 355 3.35 5.90 -9.07
CA VAL A 355 1.96 6.28 -8.82
C VAL A 355 1.76 7.75 -9.14
N VAL A 356 0.76 8.05 -9.97
CA VAL A 356 0.33 9.41 -10.29
C VAL A 356 -1.05 9.61 -9.67
N GLU A 357 -1.13 10.33 -8.55
CA GLU A 357 -2.37 10.53 -7.82
C GLU A 357 -3.35 11.48 -8.50
N ARG A 358 -2.86 12.37 -9.35
CA ARG A 358 -3.67 13.32 -10.12
C ARG A 358 -3.37 13.18 -11.61
N PRO A 359 -3.99 12.18 -12.27
CA PRO A 359 -3.72 11.94 -13.68
C PRO A 359 -4.32 13.02 -14.60
N THR A 360 -5.26 13.83 -14.10
CA THR A 360 -5.90 14.92 -14.84
C THR A 360 -5.15 16.23 -14.61
N ARG A 361 -4.79 16.92 -15.70
CA ARG A 361 -4.12 18.23 -15.68
C ARG A 361 -5.15 19.36 -15.75
N ASP A 362 -4.81 20.48 -15.13
CA ASP A 362 -5.59 21.71 -15.24
C ASP A 362 -5.26 22.41 -16.58
N THR A 363 -6.12 22.22 -17.58
CA THR A 363 -5.84 22.51 -18.99
C THR A 363 -6.28 23.90 -19.45
N SER A 364 -6.40 24.86 -18.55
CA SER A 364 -6.82 26.21 -18.95
C SER A 364 -5.90 26.91 -19.96
N ARG A 365 -4.75 26.33 -20.38
CA ARG A 365 -3.74 27.01 -21.19
C ARG A 365 -3.04 26.24 -22.32
N SER A 366 -3.20 24.93 -22.48
CA SER A 366 -2.50 24.19 -23.56
C SER A 366 -3.34 23.05 -24.13
N GLY A 367 -3.37 22.94 -25.47
CA GLY A 367 -3.89 21.78 -26.17
C GLY A 367 -3.03 20.55 -25.85
N GLY A 368 -3.64 19.36 -25.70
CA GLY A 368 -2.92 18.12 -25.42
C GLY A 368 -3.77 17.16 -24.58
N PRO A 369 -3.22 16.01 -24.21
CA PRO A 369 -3.95 15.04 -23.40
C PRO A 369 -4.25 15.64 -22.01
N GLN A 370 -5.54 15.64 -21.65
CA GLN A 370 -6.00 16.18 -20.37
C GLN A 370 -5.76 15.19 -19.23
N THR A 371 -5.75 13.89 -19.53
CA THR A 371 -5.54 12.84 -18.56
C THR A 371 -4.65 11.74 -19.13
N LEU A 372 -3.96 11.04 -18.26
CA LEU A 372 -3.21 9.84 -18.63
C LEU A 372 -4.20 8.73 -19.00
N MET A 373 -3.97 8.09 -20.14
CA MET A 373 -4.78 6.99 -20.64
C MET A 373 -3.95 5.71 -20.65
N ARG A 374 -4.58 4.60 -20.33
CA ARG A 374 -3.99 3.26 -20.43
C ARG A 374 -3.29 3.06 -21.78
N GLY A 375 -2.09 2.46 -21.74
CA GLY A 375 -1.30 2.14 -22.91
C GLY A 375 -0.44 3.31 -23.44
N MET A 376 -0.48 4.48 -22.83
CA MET A 376 0.45 5.56 -23.17
C MET A 376 1.87 5.21 -22.72
N PHE A 377 2.86 5.42 -23.58
CA PHE A 377 4.27 5.30 -23.22
C PHE A 377 4.79 6.64 -22.73
N MET A 378 5.37 6.63 -21.54
CA MET A 378 5.82 7.83 -20.84
C MET A 378 7.32 7.79 -20.66
N SER A 379 7.95 8.97 -20.70
CA SER A 379 9.32 9.17 -20.20
C SER A 379 9.25 9.50 -18.71
N CYS A 380 9.98 8.77 -17.90
CA CYS A 380 9.99 8.92 -16.44
C CYS A 380 11.35 9.42 -15.98
N ARG A 381 11.37 10.56 -15.30
CA ARG A 381 12.57 11.16 -14.70
C ARG A 381 12.47 11.03 -13.17
N ILE A 382 13.27 10.11 -12.62
CA ILE A 382 13.28 9.77 -11.19
C ILE A 382 14.36 10.59 -10.50
N HIS A 383 14.00 11.46 -9.56
CA HIS A 383 14.89 12.40 -8.87
C HIS A 383 15.47 11.77 -7.61
N THR A 384 16.64 11.13 -7.75
CA THR A 384 17.31 10.50 -6.61
C THR A 384 18.34 11.45 -5.99
N ARG A 385 18.54 11.37 -4.66
CA ARG A 385 19.59 12.07 -3.91
C ARG A 385 20.60 11.07 -3.38
N PRO A 386 21.72 10.85 -4.09
CA PRO A 386 22.74 9.91 -3.66
C PRO A 386 23.40 10.34 -2.34
N ARG A 387 23.69 9.38 -1.46
CA ARG A 387 24.44 9.65 -0.23
C ARG A 387 25.88 10.11 -0.47
N ARG A 388 26.42 9.84 -1.64
CA ARG A 388 27.78 10.19 -2.05
C ARG A 388 27.76 11.33 -3.04
N GLN A 389 28.74 12.22 -2.94
CA GLN A 389 28.93 13.29 -3.91
C GLN A 389 29.37 12.68 -5.24
N LEU A 390 28.55 12.82 -6.26
CA LEU A 390 28.88 12.48 -7.62
C LEU A 390 29.57 13.67 -8.32
N LEU A 391 30.31 13.34 -9.37
CA LEU A 391 31.12 14.31 -10.12
C LEU A 391 30.67 14.32 -11.58
N THR A 392 30.67 15.48 -12.18
CA THR A 392 30.40 15.68 -13.60
C THR A 392 31.71 15.97 -14.35
N VAL A 393 31.94 15.17 -15.38
CA VAL A 393 33.12 15.29 -16.25
C VAL A 393 32.70 15.33 -17.73
N PRO A 394 33.42 16.01 -18.62
CA PRO A 394 33.20 15.88 -20.05
C PRO A 394 33.42 14.43 -20.53
N GLU A 395 32.51 13.89 -21.36
CA GLU A 395 32.61 12.51 -21.88
C GLU A 395 33.98 12.24 -22.53
N ILE A 396 34.53 13.21 -23.25
CA ILE A 396 35.85 13.13 -23.92
C ILE A 396 36.99 12.85 -22.92
N GLY A 397 36.81 13.10 -21.63
CA GLY A 397 37.80 12.86 -20.60
C GLY A 397 37.82 11.41 -20.08
N ILE A 398 36.81 10.60 -20.42
CA ILE A 398 36.73 9.19 -20.03
C ILE A 398 37.60 8.35 -20.98
N ARG A 399 38.40 7.47 -20.39
CA ARG A 399 39.31 6.61 -21.15
C ARG A 399 38.79 5.15 -21.08
N PRO A 400 39.21 4.32 -22.07
CA PRO A 400 38.92 2.88 -22.04
C PRO A 400 39.37 2.26 -20.72
N GLY A 401 38.53 1.40 -20.11
CA GLY A 401 38.79 0.82 -18.81
C GLY A 401 38.18 1.57 -17.63
N ASN A 402 37.27 2.55 -17.90
CA ASN A 402 36.64 3.37 -16.85
C ASN A 402 37.68 4.18 -16.04
N GLU A 403 38.64 4.75 -16.73
CA GLU A 403 39.71 5.57 -16.16
C GLU A 403 39.56 7.02 -16.55
N VAL A 404 40.00 7.91 -15.68
CA VAL A 404 40.14 9.35 -15.96
C VAL A 404 41.57 9.79 -15.66
N TRP A 405 42.11 10.71 -16.44
CA TRP A 405 43.43 11.25 -16.26
C TRP A 405 43.34 12.64 -15.62
N LEU A 406 43.98 12.75 -14.46
CA LEU A 406 44.01 13.96 -13.68
C LEU A 406 45.39 14.62 -13.73
N MET A 407 45.44 15.95 -13.74
CA MET A 407 46.67 16.68 -13.53
C MET A 407 46.76 17.12 -12.07
N ARG A 408 47.74 16.59 -11.33
CA ARG A 408 48.08 16.99 -9.98
C ARG A 408 49.57 17.33 -9.93
N GLU A 409 49.93 18.50 -9.42
CA GLU A 409 51.31 18.93 -9.25
C GLU A 409 52.15 18.87 -10.56
N GLY A 410 51.53 19.11 -11.74
CA GLY A 410 52.22 19.01 -13.04
C GLY A 410 52.51 17.58 -13.49
N ARG A 411 51.86 16.58 -12.92
CA ARG A 411 52.00 15.17 -13.29
C ARG A 411 50.63 14.55 -13.59
N LEU A 412 50.67 13.56 -14.49
CA LEU A 412 49.51 12.75 -14.83
C LEU A 412 49.26 11.69 -13.76
N HIS A 413 48.04 11.65 -13.26
CA HIS A 413 47.53 10.61 -12.38
C HIS A 413 46.37 9.88 -13.04
N VAL A 414 46.42 8.57 -13.05
CA VAL A 414 45.37 7.70 -13.57
C VAL A 414 44.42 7.31 -12.38
N ALA A 415 43.16 7.63 -12.50
CA ALA A 415 42.15 7.33 -11.50
C ALA A 415 41.05 6.45 -12.11
N SER A 416 40.77 5.31 -11.48
CA SER A 416 39.63 4.48 -11.84
C SER A 416 38.35 5.08 -11.29
N VAL A 417 37.31 5.12 -12.09
CA VAL A 417 36.00 5.71 -11.75
C VAL A 417 34.88 4.72 -12.12
N ARG A 418 33.74 4.86 -11.44
CA ARG A 418 32.52 4.18 -11.87
C ARG A 418 31.70 5.19 -12.66
N ILE A 419 31.36 4.85 -13.89
CA ILE A 419 30.45 5.64 -14.71
C ILE A 419 29.03 5.37 -14.23
N VAL A 420 28.29 6.41 -13.85
CA VAL A 420 26.91 6.35 -13.41
C VAL A 420 25.97 6.58 -14.57
N ARG A 421 26.24 7.62 -15.37
CA ARG A 421 25.46 7.98 -16.54
C ARG A 421 26.34 8.70 -17.55
N VAL A 422 26.07 8.49 -18.83
CA VAL A 422 26.65 9.25 -19.93
C VAL A 422 25.53 10.00 -20.65
N SER A 423 25.73 11.29 -20.88
CA SER A 423 24.88 12.13 -21.72
C SER A 423 25.74 12.70 -22.83
N ASP A 424 25.16 13.26 -23.91
CA ASP A 424 25.84 13.66 -25.15
C ASP A 424 27.10 14.51 -24.98
N ALA A 425 27.29 15.19 -23.85
CA ALA A 425 28.46 16.06 -23.64
C ALA A 425 29.18 15.80 -22.32
N PHE A 426 28.50 15.18 -21.34
CA PHE A 426 28.99 15.01 -19.98
C PHE A 426 28.69 13.60 -19.48
N ALA A 427 29.55 13.10 -18.59
CA ALA A 427 29.33 11.90 -17.85
C ALA A 427 29.28 12.19 -16.34
N VAL A 428 28.40 11.52 -15.65
CA VAL A 428 28.35 11.49 -14.20
C VAL A 428 29.16 10.28 -13.72
N ILE A 429 30.12 10.53 -12.85
CA ILE A 429 31.02 9.52 -12.32
C ILE A 429 31.01 9.50 -10.80
N ASP A 430 31.21 8.32 -10.24
CA ASP A 430 31.54 8.09 -8.82
C ASP A 430 33.07 7.92 -8.70
N GLY A 431 33.71 8.85 -8.02
CA GLY A 431 35.16 8.82 -7.74
C GLY A 431 35.48 7.80 -6.65
N LEU A 432 35.53 6.53 -7.03
CA LEU A 432 35.80 5.40 -6.14
C LEU A 432 36.79 5.75 -5.02
N SER A 433 36.33 5.74 -3.76
CA SER A 433 37.15 5.99 -2.57
C SER A 433 37.91 7.33 -2.54
N GLY A 434 37.38 8.38 -3.20
CA GLY A 434 38.03 9.71 -3.21
C GLY A 434 39.22 9.83 -4.14
N SER A 435 39.36 8.94 -5.13
CA SER A 435 40.40 9.02 -6.16
C SER A 435 40.28 10.29 -7.00
N VAL A 436 39.07 10.79 -7.22
CA VAL A 436 38.73 12.04 -7.92
C VAL A 436 37.95 12.93 -6.98
N ARG A 437 38.24 14.24 -6.99
CA ARG A 437 37.57 15.25 -6.16
C ARG A 437 37.07 16.41 -7.00
N SER A 438 36.05 17.09 -6.51
CA SER A 438 35.63 18.36 -7.12
C SER A 438 36.79 19.36 -7.13
N GLY A 439 37.03 20.02 -8.26
CA GLY A 439 38.14 20.94 -8.47
C GLY A 439 39.38 20.27 -9.04
N ASP A 440 39.49 18.94 -9.12
CA ASP A 440 40.60 18.28 -9.82
C ASP A 440 40.59 18.69 -11.32
N ARG A 441 41.76 18.72 -11.93
CA ARG A 441 41.92 19.05 -13.35
C ARG A 441 41.96 17.79 -14.18
N LEU A 442 40.87 17.53 -14.90
CA LEU A 442 40.73 16.42 -15.84
C LEU A 442 41.42 16.71 -17.15
N ILE A 443 42.23 15.82 -17.65
CA ILE A 443 42.91 15.93 -18.94
C ILE A 443 41.99 15.45 -20.06
N THR A 444 41.63 16.34 -20.96
CA THR A 444 40.77 16.05 -22.15
C THR A 444 41.57 15.65 -23.37
N THR A 445 42.80 16.15 -23.53
CA THR A 445 43.66 15.83 -24.66
C THR A 445 44.13 14.38 -24.61
N PRO A 446 44.12 13.64 -25.74
CA PRO A 446 44.75 12.31 -25.81
C PRO A 446 46.27 12.45 -25.66
N VAL A 447 46.87 11.76 -24.70
CA VAL A 447 48.30 11.72 -24.43
C VAL A 447 48.86 10.40 -24.93
N PRO A 448 49.78 10.38 -25.91
CA PRO A 448 50.48 9.16 -26.33
C PRO A 448 51.31 8.62 -25.15
N ASP A 449 51.31 7.31 -24.95
CA ASP A 449 52.10 6.62 -23.91
C ASP A 449 51.84 7.15 -22.50
N ALA A 450 50.58 7.54 -22.20
CA ALA A 450 50.15 7.98 -20.88
C ALA A 450 50.43 6.93 -19.80
N HIS A 451 51.17 7.33 -18.78
CA HIS A 451 51.46 6.45 -17.62
C HIS A 451 51.50 7.32 -16.36
N GLU A 452 51.29 6.68 -15.24
CA GLU A 452 51.30 7.32 -13.91
C GLU A 452 52.61 8.10 -13.69
N GLY A 453 52.49 9.37 -13.29
CA GLY A 453 53.63 10.25 -12.99
C GLY A 453 54.27 10.97 -14.19
N LEU A 454 53.72 10.88 -15.41
CA LEU A 454 54.21 11.58 -16.58
C LEU A 454 54.16 13.11 -16.36
N SER A 455 55.27 13.81 -16.63
CA SER A 455 55.34 15.31 -16.56
C SER A 455 54.52 15.94 -17.67
N ILE A 456 53.56 16.78 -17.28
CA ILE A 456 52.65 17.47 -18.20
C ILE A 456 52.54 18.95 -17.83
N MET A 457 52.24 19.80 -18.78
CA MET A 457 52.02 21.23 -18.58
C MET A 457 50.67 21.63 -19.19
N GLU A 458 49.90 22.44 -18.46
CA GLU A 458 48.61 22.94 -18.95
C GLU A 458 48.78 23.97 -20.05
N THR A 459 48.04 23.79 -21.14
CA THR A 459 47.94 24.81 -22.18
C THR A 459 47.06 25.93 -21.64
N GLY A 460 47.62 27.18 -21.50
CA GLY A 460 46.89 28.29 -20.92
C GLY A 460 45.57 28.53 -21.64
N THR A 461 44.48 28.37 -20.96
CA THR A 461 43.12 28.58 -21.44
C THR A 461 42.95 30.06 -21.77
N LYS A 462 42.89 30.42 -23.05
CA LYS A 462 42.31 31.70 -23.44
C LYS A 462 40.85 31.72 -23.00
N SER A 463 40.58 32.40 -21.89
CA SER A 463 39.22 32.74 -21.50
C SER A 463 38.59 33.49 -22.67
N LYS A 464 37.56 32.96 -23.29
CA LYS A 464 36.61 33.73 -24.11
C LYS A 464 35.91 34.71 -23.16
N SER A 465 36.58 35.84 -22.92
CA SER A 465 36.01 37.04 -22.35
C SER A 465 34.92 37.51 -23.31
N SER A 466 33.72 37.61 -22.83
CA SER A 466 32.61 38.37 -23.32
C SER A 466 33.07 39.71 -23.93
N ASN A 467 32.99 39.84 -25.25
CA ASN A 467 33.08 41.12 -25.93
C ASN A 467 32.06 41.11 -27.08
N ASP A 468 30.78 41.26 -26.74
CA ASP A 468 29.72 41.69 -27.64
C ASP A 468 28.77 42.63 -26.89
N GLU A 469 29.36 43.73 -26.38
CA GLU A 469 28.62 44.90 -25.96
C GLU A 469 29.37 46.14 -26.43
N ALA A 470 29.25 46.47 -27.72
CA ALA A 470 29.46 47.84 -28.22
C ALA A 470 29.33 47.88 -29.75
N THR A 471 28.13 47.92 -30.30
CA THR A 471 27.85 48.63 -31.52
C THR A 471 26.35 48.76 -31.80
N ALA A 472 25.67 49.54 -30.98
CA ALA A 472 24.35 50.05 -31.33
C ALA A 472 24.19 51.47 -30.80
N LYS A 473 25.01 52.41 -31.38
CA LYS A 473 24.70 53.83 -31.33
C LYS A 473 25.17 54.48 -32.62
N GLY A 474 24.24 54.95 -33.43
CA GLY A 474 24.49 55.92 -34.44
C GLY A 474 24.04 55.56 -35.86
N ARG A 475 22.79 55.90 -36.14
CA ARG A 475 22.38 56.71 -37.25
C ARG A 475 20.87 56.88 -37.29
N SER A 476 20.48 58.05 -36.78
CA SER A 476 19.25 58.73 -37.18
C SER A 476 19.46 59.30 -38.62
N GLN A 477 18.56 58.95 -39.46
CA GLN A 477 17.83 59.89 -40.35
C GLN A 477 16.73 59.15 -41.03
#